data_37d11ba28ce2c74be3687590770b5f11
#
_entry.id   37d11ba28ce2c74be3687590770b5f11
#
_cell.length_a   1.000
_cell.length_b   1.000
_cell.length_c   1.000
_cell.angle_alpha   90.00
_cell.angle_beta   90.00
_cell.angle_gamma   90.00
#
_symmetry.space_group_name_H-M   'P 1'
#
loop_
_entity.id
_entity.type
_entity.pdbx_description
1 polymer ?
#
loop_
_entity_poly.entity_id
_entity_poly.type
_entity_poly.pdbx_seq_one_letter_code
_entity_poly.pdbx_strand_id
1 'polypeptide(L)'
;MLKTRIIPCLDVIKNKVVKGVNFKNIKVMGNAVEMAKFYSEAGADELCMLDINASFQNRKTFIKTVESISKVINIPLTVGGGVSDLSDITNLLNAGADKVSINSAAVKNPTLVKNASLVHGSQCIVVAIDAKRFQGNFRVVIKGGRELTPKKLVDWALYVQKIGAGEI
;
A
#
# COMPACT_ATOMS: atom_id res chain seq x y z
N MET A 1 23.81 -11.07 6.37
CA MET A 1 23.55 -9.72 6.89
C MET A 1 22.34 -9.15 6.13
N LEU A 2 21.31 -8.72 6.82
CA LEU A 2 20.16 -8.06 6.15
C LEU A 2 20.61 -6.70 5.63
N LYS A 3 20.40 -6.45 4.33
CA LYS A 3 20.70 -5.16 3.72
C LYS A 3 19.47 -4.25 3.78
N THR A 4 19.69 -2.94 3.88
CA THR A 4 18.63 -1.94 3.74
C THR A 4 18.10 -1.96 2.32
N ARG A 5 16.78 -2.05 2.15
CA ARG A 5 16.10 -1.97 0.84
C ARG A 5 15.77 -0.51 0.50
N ILE A 6 15.95 -0.14 -0.75
CA ILE A 6 15.48 1.13 -1.32
C ILE A 6 14.19 0.84 -2.07
N ILE A 7 13.07 1.34 -1.56
CA ILE A 7 11.73 1.09 -2.08
C ILE A 7 11.09 2.42 -2.51
N PRO A 8 11.18 2.82 -3.78
CA PRO A 8 10.44 3.98 -4.27
C PRO A 8 8.94 3.77 -4.10
N CYS A 9 8.24 4.80 -3.61
CA CYS A 9 6.80 4.78 -3.43
C CYS A 9 6.15 5.79 -4.37
N LEU A 10 5.33 5.31 -5.29
CA LEU A 10 4.64 6.10 -6.31
C LEU A 10 3.19 6.34 -5.89
N ASP A 11 2.86 7.60 -5.60
CA ASP A 11 1.46 8.02 -5.47
C ASP A 11 0.85 8.14 -6.87
N VAL A 12 -0.24 7.42 -7.14
CA VAL A 12 -0.83 7.35 -8.48
C VAL A 12 -2.29 7.79 -8.48
N ILE A 13 -2.66 8.54 -9.51
CA ILE A 13 -4.05 8.90 -9.86
C ILE A 13 -4.24 8.66 -11.35
N LYS A 14 -5.22 7.86 -11.75
CA LYS A 14 -5.54 7.62 -13.17
C LYS A 14 -4.29 7.34 -14.02
N ASN A 15 -3.47 6.38 -13.63
CA ASN A 15 -2.27 5.97 -14.38
C ASN A 15 -1.15 7.03 -14.46
N LYS A 16 -1.20 8.08 -13.65
CA LYS A 16 -0.16 9.11 -13.57
C LYS A 16 0.42 9.16 -12.17
N VAL A 17 1.75 9.18 -12.09
CA VAL A 17 2.43 9.47 -10.83
C VAL A 17 2.23 10.93 -10.50
N VAL A 18 1.89 11.19 -9.26
CA VAL A 18 1.60 12.53 -8.77
C VAL A 18 2.40 12.84 -7.51
N LYS A 19 2.60 14.11 -7.25
CA LYS A 19 3.20 14.60 -6.00
C LYS A 19 2.40 15.78 -5.48
N GLY A 20 2.09 15.76 -4.19
CA GLY A 20 1.40 16.86 -3.51
C GLY A 20 1.86 16.99 -2.07
N VAL A 21 1.77 18.20 -1.53
CA VAL A 21 1.99 18.45 -0.10
C VAL A 21 0.68 18.19 0.63
N ASN A 22 0.66 17.21 1.53
CA ASN A 22 -0.56 16.79 2.27
C ASN A 22 -1.76 16.49 1.33
N PHE A 23 -1.49 15.86 0.18
CA PHE A 23 -2.49 15.58 -0.87
C PHE A 23 -3.20 16.83 -1.44
N LYS A 24 -2.59 18.01 -1.27
CA LYS A 24 -3.04 19.28 -1.88
C LYS A 24 -2.07 19.72 -2.97
N ASN A 25 -2.55 20.55 -3.91
CA ASN A 25 -1.75 21.08 -5.03
C ASN A 25 -1.04 19.97 -5.81
N ILE A 26 -1.78 18.92 -6.14
CA ILE A 26 -1.26 17.73 -6.82
C ILE A 26 -0.69 18.11 -8.18
N LYS A 27 0.60 17.82 -8.38
CA LYS A 27 1.30 17.95 -9.66
C LYS A 27 1.51 16.59 -10.29
N VAL A 28 1.30 16.47 -11.59
CA VAL A 28 1.62 15.26 -12.35
C VAL A 28 3.12 15.24 -12.59
N MET A 29 3.75 14.11 -12.28
CA MET A 29 5.19 13.90 -12.44
C MET A 29 5.54 13.07 -13.68
N GLY A 30 4.64 12.16 -14.10
CA GLY A 30 4.86 11.32 -15.27
C GLY A 30 3.86 10.19 -15.39
N ASN A 31 4.09 9.31 -16.37
CA ASN A 31 3.34 8.07 -16.55
C ASN A 31 3.81 7.03 -15.52
N ALA A 32 2.87 6.29 -14.90
CA ALA A 32 3.19 5.33 -13.85
C ALA A 32 4.04 4.15 -14.36
N VAL A 33 3.77 3.66 -15.57
CA VAL A 33 4.52 2.53 -16.18
C VAL A 33 5.96 2.93 -16.51
N GLU A 34 6.14 4.11 -17.11
CA GLU A 34 7.47 4.62 -17.46
C GLU A 34 8.33 4.87 -16.20
N MET A 35 7.74 5.47 -15.17
CA MET A 35 8.46 5.70 -13.92
C MET A 35 8.77 4.41 -13.17
N ALA A 36 7.86 3.43 -13.19
CA ALA A 36 8.12 2.11 -12.61
C ALA A 36 9.31 1.42 -13.30
N LYS A 37 9.34 1.43 -14.64
CA LYS A 37 10.45 0.92 -15.43
C LYS A 37 11.76 1.62 -15.08
N PHE A 38 11.74 2.96 -15.04
CA PHE A 38 12.91 3.76 -14.68
C PHE A 38 13.50 3.36 -13.32
N TYR A 39 12.69 3.24 -12.27
CA TYR A 39 13.19 2.85 -10.94
C TYR A 39 13.69 1.41 -10.90
N SER A 40 13.05 0.49 -11.61
CA SER A 40 13.52 -0.89 -11.73
C SER A 40 14.90 -0.93 -12.40
N GLU A 41 15.10 -0.21 -13.51
CA GLU A 41 16.38 -0.13 -14.23
C GLU A 41 17.46 0.64 -13.44
N ALA A 42 17.06 1.59 -12.60
CA ALA A 42 17.95 2.34 -11.70
C ALA A 42 18.43 1.53 -10.47
N GLY A 43 17.98 0.29 -10.32
CA GLY A 43 18.44 -0.60 -9.25
C GLY A 43 17.70 -0.46 -7.91
N ALA A 44 16.45 -0.06 -7.92
CA ALA A 44 15.60 -0.15 -6.74
C ALA A 44 15.40 -1.62 -6.33
N ASP A 45 15.30 -1.87 -5.02
CA ASP A 45 15.13 -3.24 -4.50
C ASP A 45 13.69 -3.74 -4.59
N GLU A 46 12.73 -2.83 -4.57
CA GLU A 46 11.28 -3.10 -4.64
C GLU A 46 10.58 -1.81 -5.11
N LEU A 47 9.38 -1.91 -5.66
CA LEU A 47 8.53 -0.76 -5.99
C LEU A 47 7.24 -0.82 -5.19
N CYS A 48 6.83 0.31 -4.62
CA CYS A 48 5.51 0.48 -4.02
C CYS A 48 4.66 1.42 -4.87
N MET A 49 3.41 1.05 -5.14
CA MET A 49 2.45 1.88 -5.86
C MET A 49 1.16 2.05 -5.05
N LEU A 50 0.74 3.28 -4.83
CA LEU A 50 -0.43 3.62 -4.03
C LEU A 50 -1.45 4.41 -4.86
N ASP A 51 -2.66 3.88 -5.02
CA ASP A 51 -3.80 4.66 -5.51
C ASP A 51 -4.30 5.59 -4.39
N ILE A 52 -3.88 6.83 -4.40
CA ILE A 52 -4.22 7.80 -3.35
C ILE A 52 -5.65 8.36 -3.47
N ASN A 53 -6.37 8.01 -4.52
CA ASN A 53 -7.72 8.51 -4.77
C ASN A 53 -8.81 7.44 -4.58
N ALA A 54 -8.46 6.16 -4.58
CA ALA A 54 -9.40 5.05 -4.51
C ALA A 54 -10.25 5.06 -3.24
N SER A 55 -9.65 5.27 -2.08
CA SER A 55 -10.34 5.29 -0.79
C SER A 55 -11.32 6.46 -0.62
N PHE A 56 -11.07 7.58 -1.29
CA PHE A 56 -11.91 8.77 -1.24
C PHE A 56 -13.08 8.73 -2.21
N GLN A 57 -12.88 8.17 -3.41
CA GLN A 57 -13.89 8.12 -4.48
C GLN A 57 -14.62 6.77 -4.59
N ASN A 58 -14.44 5.87 -3.63
CA ASN A 58 -14.96 4.49 -3.70
C ASN A 58 -14.53 3.77 -4.99
N ARG A 59 -13.37 4.13 -5.55
CA ARG A 59 -12.81 3.50 -6.74
C ARG A 59 -12.14 2.20 -6.35
N LYS A 60 -12.36 1.23 -7.20
CA LYS A 60 -11.52 0.03 -7.20
C LYS A 60 -10.11 0.38 -7.68
N THR A 61 -9.13 -0.27 -7.12
CA THR A 61 -7.73 -0.12 -7.51
C THR A 61 -7.54 -0.44 -9.00
N PHE A 62 -6.66 0.26 -9.66
CA PHE A 62 -6.48 0.25 -11.12
C PHE A 62 -5.71 -0.99 -11.59
N ILE A 63 -6.40 -2.10 -11.68
CA ILE A 63 -5.88 -3.41 -12.08
C ILE A 63 -5.06 -3.35 -13.37
N LYS A 64 -5.58 -2.68 -14.41
CA LYS A 64 -4.85 -2.56 -15.70
C LYS A 64 -3.50 -1.86 -15.60
N THR A 65 -3.35 -0.91 -14.68
CA THR A 65 -2.06 -0.24 -14.46
C THR A 65 -1.09 -1.19 -13.77
N VAL A 66 -1.56 -1.98 -12.79
CA VAL A 66 -0.77 -3.02 -12.14
C VAL A 66 -0.26 -4.04 -13.15
N GLU A 67 -1.17 -4.57 -14.00
CA GLU A 67 -0.81 -5.50 -15.08
C GLU A 67 0.23 -4.92 -16.07
N SER A 68 0.13 -3.63 -16.37
CA SER A 68 1.09 -2.98 -17.26
C SER A 68 2.45 -2.79 -16.61
N ILE A 69 2.48 -2.45 -15.32
CA ILE A 69 3.72 -2.26 -14.56
C ILE A 69 4.41 -3.61 -14.33
N SER A 70 3.69 -4.65 -13.93
CA SER A 70 4.26 -5.98 -13.66
C SER A 70 4.98 -6.59 -14.87
N LYS A 71 4.60 -6.18 -16.10
CA LYS A 71 5.23 -6.64 -17.34
C LYS A 71 6.57 -5.94 -17.68
N VAL A 72 6.86 -4.81 -17.05
CA VAL A 72 8.02 -3.97 -17.42
C VAL A 72 9.06 -3.82 -16.31
N ILE A 73 8.79 -4.36 -15.12
CA ILE A 73 9.73 -4.33 -13.99
C ILE A 73 10.20 -5.75 -13.65
N ASN A 74 11.41 -5.86 -13.08
CA ASN A 74 12.02 -7.12 -12.64
C ASN A 74 12.26 -7.16 -11.12
N ILE A 75 11.63 -6.25 -10.39
CA ILE A 75 11.70 -6.13 -8.93
C ILE A 75 10.31 -6.33 -8.32
N PRO A 76 10.20 -6.76 -7.04
CA PRO A 76 8.91 -6.96 -6.41
C PRO A 76 8.04 -5.71 -6.43
N LEU A 77 6.74 -5.89 -6.66
CA LEU A 77 5.74 -4.84 -6.72
C LEU A 77 4.77 -4.94 -5.54
N THR A 78 4.79 -3.94 -4.67
CA THR A 78 3.77 -3.75 -3.63
C THR A 78 2.71 -2.78 -4.12
N VAL A 79 1.44 -3.15 -4.05
CA VAL A 79 0.30 -2.32 -4.49
C VAL A 79 -0.65 -2.06 -3.35
N GLY A 80 -1.07 -0.81 -3.19
CA GLY A 80 -2.05 -0.39 -2.19
C GLY A 80 -2.97 0.73 -2.66
N GLY A 81 -3.83 1.18 -1.75
CA GLY A 81 -4.82 2.20 -2.02
C GLY A 81 -6.18 1.61 -2.43
N GLY A 82 -7.22 1.94 -1.68
CA GLY A 82 -8.60 1.51 -1.94
C GLY A 82 -8.90 0.02 -1.74
N VAL A 83 -7.97 -0.75 -1.22
CA VAL A 83 -8.18 -2.18 -0.89
C VAL A 83 -9.16 -2.30 0.27
N SER A 84 -10.27 -2.98 0.07
CA SER A 84 -11.39 -3.05 1.02
C SER A 84 -11.76 -4.47 1.46
N ASP A 85 -11.52 -5.46 0.62
CA ASP A 85 -11.92 -6.84 0.85
C ASP A 85 -10.93 -7.86 0.27
N LEU A 86 -11.20 -9.14 0.47
CA LEU A 86 -10.35 -10.24 0.01
C LEU A 86 -10.32 -10.34 -1.52
N SER A 87 -11.40 -9.99 -2.19
CA SER A 87 -11.46 -10.03 -3.66
C SER A 87 -10.56 -8.97 -4.30
N ASP A 88 -10.47 -7.79 -3.70
CA ASP A 88 -9.53 -6.75 -4.12
C ASP A 88 -8.09 -7.26 -4.03
N ILE A 89 -7.73 -7.93 -2.92
CA ILE A 89 -6.40 -8.50 -2.71
C ILE A 89 -6.10 -9.55 -3.77
N THR A 90 -7.02 -10.50 -3.97
CA THR A 90 -6.87 -11.56 -4.98
C THR A 90 -6.69 -10.98 -6.39
N ASN A 91 -7.49 -9.99 -6.76
CA ASN A 91 -7.42 -9.33 -8.07
C ASN A 91 -6.07 -8.63 -8.29
N LEU A 92 -5.52 -7.97 -7.26
CA LEU A 92 -4.22 -7.31 -7.37
C LEU A 92 -3.08 -8.30 -7.51
N LEU A 93 -3.08 -9.39 -6.74
CA LEU A 93 -2.07 -10.45 -6.85
C LEU A 93 -2.15 -11.13 -8.23
N ASN A 94 -3.35 -11.43 -8.73
CA ASN A 94 -3.55 -11.98 -10.07
C ASN A 94 -3.11 -11.01 -11.19
N ALA A 95 -3.16 -9.71 -10.95
CA ALA A 95 -2.67 -8.69 -11.88
C ALA A 95 -1.14 -8.55 -11.89
N GLY A 96 -0.43 -9.28 -11.04
CA GLY A 96 1.03 -9.33 -10.98
C GLY A 96 1.65 -8.50 -9.85
N ALA A 97 0.87 -8.09 -8.84
CA ALA A 97 1.44 -7.58 -7.60
C ALA A 97 2.04 -8.74 -6.78
N ASP A 98 3.23 -8.55 -6.22
CA ASP A 98 3.85 -9.52 -5.28
C ASP A 98 3.29 -9.35 -3.87
N LYS A 99 2.94 -8.12 -3.50
CA LYS A 99 2.39 -7.78 -2.18
C LYS A 99 1.24 -6.79 -2.30
N VAL A 100 0.30 -6.89 -1.38
CA VAL A 100 -0.83 -5.95 -1.26
C VAL A 100 -0.78 -5.22 0.08
N SER A 101 -0.81 -3.90 0.00
CA SER A 101 -0.77 -3.01 1.17
C SER A 101 -2.18 -2.58 1.58
N ILE A 102 -2.51 -2.85 2.84
CA ILE A 102 -3.83 -2.60 3.44
C ILE A 102 -3.66 -1.64 4.62
N ASN A 103 -4.44 -0.56 4.66
CA ASN A 103 -4.41 0.41 5.77
C ASN A 103 -5.80 0.48 6.46
N SER A 104 -6.65 1.41 6.03
CA SER A 104 -7.93 1.70 6.70
C SER A 104 -8.86 0.48 6.81
N ALA A 105 -8.85 -0.42 5.82
CA ALA A 105 -9.64 -1.64 5.86
C ALA A 105 -9.16 -2.60 6.96
N ALA A 106 -7.85 -2.75 7.15
CA ALA A 106 -7.28 -3.56 8.22
C ALA A 106 -7.68 -3.04 9.61
N VAL A 107 -7.69 -1.71 9.80
CA VAL A 107 -8.09 -1.07 11.07
C VAL A 107 -9.57 -1.29 11.38
N LYS A 108 -10.43 -1.21 10.35
CA LYS A 108 -11.88 -1.41 10.47
C LYS A 108 -12.26 -2.87 10.64
N ASN A 109 -11.60 -3.75 9.91
CA ASN A 109 -11.85 -5.18 9.93
C ASN A 109 -10.52 -5.97 9.92
N PRO A 110 -9.92 -6.21 11.10
CA PRO A 110 -8.67 -6.96 11.20
C PRO A 110 -8.77 -8.40 10.68
N THR A 111 -9.97 -8.98 10.65
CA THR A 111 -10.20 -10.34 10.11
C THR A 111 -9.82 -10.42 8.63
N LEU A 112 -9.87 -9.30 7.89
CA LEU A 112 -9.39 -9.22 6.51
C LEU A 112 -7.91 -9.61 6.41
N VAL A 113 -7.04 -9.10 7.30
CA VAL A 113 -5.61 -9.42 7.33
C VAL A 113 -5.41 -10.91 7.55
N LYS A 114 -6.10 -11.47 8.56
CA LYS A 114 -6.04 -12.90 8.88
C LYS A 114 -6.48 -13.77 7.69
N ASN A 115 -7.63 -13.48 7.11
CA ASN A 115 -8.15 -14.26 5.98
C ASN A 115 -7.25 -14.16 4.75
N ALA A 116 -6.76 -12.95 4.44
CA ALA A 116 -5.84 -12.74 3.33
C ALA A 116 -4.53 -13.52 3.52
N SER A 117 -3.96 -13.52 4.72
CA SER A 117 -2.74 -14.28 5.01
C SER A 117 -2.94 -15.81 4.95
N LEU A 118 -4.12 -16.30 5.31
CA LEU A 118 -4.44 -17.73 5.20
C LEU A 118 -4.62 -18.17 3.74
N VAL A 119 -5.17 -17.32 2.89
CA VAL A 119 -5.44 -17.63 1.47
C VAL A 119 -4.20 -17.44 0.60
N HIS A 120 -3.46 -16.35 0.79
CA HIS A 120 -2.36 -15.96 -0.10
C HIS A 120 -0.96 -16.09 0.51
N GLY A 121 -0.88 -16.38 1.81
CA GLY A 121 0.38 -16.37 2.55
C GLY A 121 0.70 -15.00 3.15
N SER A 122 1.30 -15.00 4.35
CA SER A 122 1.66 -13.76 5.06
C SER A 122 2.60 -12.86 4.24
N GLN A 123 3.52 -13.45 3.46
CA GLN A 123 4.50 -12.72 2.65
C GLN A 123 3.88 -11.77 1.62
N CYS A 124 2.62 -12.01 1.23
CA CYS A 124 1.89 -11.15 0.29
C CYS A 124 1.14 -10.01 0.97
N ILE A 125 1.08 -9.96 2.31
CA ILE A 125 0.24 -9.03 3.05
C ILE A 125 1.09 -8.01 3.80
N VAL A 126 0.97 -6.75 3.39
CA VAL A 126 1.58 -5.59 4.03
C VAL A 126 0.49 -4.80 4.76
N VAL A 127 0.70 -4.48 6.04
CA VAL A 127 -0.19 -3.55 6.74
C VAL A 127 0.49 -2.19 6.85
N ALA A 128 0.00 -1.22 6.09
CA ALA A 128 0.44 0.16 6.19
C ALA A 128 -0.20 0.83 7.41
N ILE A 129 0.60 1.54 8.20
CA ILE A 129 0.14 2.20 9.41
C ILE A 129 0.51 3.68 9.38
N ASP A 130 -0.47 4.53 9.16
CA ASP A 130 -0.32 5.97 9.37
C ASP A 130 -0.49 6.29 10.85
N ALA A 131 0.38 7.13 11.40
CA ALA A 131 0.32 7.52 12.80
C ALA A 131 0.54 9.02 13.00
N LYS A 132 -0.13 9.58 14.01
CA LYS A 132 0.07 10.95 14.48
C LYS A 132 0.34 10.98 15.97
N ARG A 133 1.15 11.94 16.40
CA ARG A 133 1.34 12.20 17.84
C ARG A 133 0.09 12.87 18.40
N PHE A 134 -0.46 12.29 19.46
CA PHE A 134 -1.63 12.81 20.16
C PHE A 134 -1.47 12.56 21.67
N GLN A 135 -1.53 13.62 22.48
CA GLN A 135 -1.35 13.56 23.93
C GLN A 135 -0.11 12.74 24.38
N GLY A 136 1.04 13.04 23.79
CA GLY A 136 2.31 12.39 24.12
C GLY A 136 2.53 10.99 23.50
N ASN A 137 1.53 10.35 22.91
CA ASN A 137 1.60 9.03 22.31
C ASN A 137 1.33 9.06 20.80
N PHE A 138 1.84 8.05 20.06
CA PHE A 138 1.45 7.85 18.68
C PHE A 138 0.14 7.07 18.60
N ARG A 139 -0.81 7.63 17.86
CA ARG A 139 -2.10 7.00 17.56
C ARG A 139 -2.21 6.70 16.07
N VAL A 140 -2.84 5.57 15.77
CA VAL A 140 -3.13 5.18 14.39
C VAL A 140 -4.18 6.13 13.80
N VAL A 141 -3.94 6.58 12.57
CA VAL A 141 -4.89 7.39 11.79
C VAL A 141 -5.27 6.64 10.51
N ILE A 142 -6.46 6.88 10.01
CA ILE A 142 -7.00 6.26 8.80
C ILE A 142 -7.52 7.33 7.82
N LYS A 143 -8.00 6.88 6.65
CA LYS A 143 -8.53 7.76 5.59
C LYS A 143 -7.52 8.84 5.15
N GLY A 144 -6.25 8.44 4.95
CA GLY A 144 -5.19 9.38 4.57
C GLY A 144 -4.89 10.40 5.67
N GLY A 145 -4.88 9.96 6.94
CA GLY A 145 -4.54 10.79 8.08
C GLY A 145 -5.64 11.75 8.57
N ARG A 146 -6.87 11.59 8.06
CA ARG A 146 -8.01 12.49 8.38
C ARG A 146 -8.79 12.06 9.61
N GLU A 147 -8.73 10.79 9.99
CA GLU A 147 -9.48 10.24 11.11
C GLU A 147 -8.55 9.60 12.13
N LEU A 148 -8.56 10.12 13.36
CA LEU A 148 -7.81 9.58 14.49
C LEU A 148 -8.57 8.38 15.07
N THR A 149 -7.83 7.31 15.39
CA THR A 149 -8.41 6.14 16.05
C THR A 149 -7.95 6.04 17.51
N PRO A 150 -8.64 5.27 18.36
CA PRO A 150 -8.19 5.03 19.73
C PRO A 150 -6.98 4.09 19.82
N LYS A 151 -6.56 3.47 18.70
CA LYS A 151 -5.50 2.47 18.69
C LYS A 151 -4.12 3.12 18.86
N LYS A 152 -3.31 2.60 19.80
CA LYS A 152 -1.90 2.98 19.92
C LYS A 152 -1.09 2.32 18.80
N LEU A 153 -0.08 3.02 18.28
CA LEU A 153 0.73 2.55 17.16
C LEU A 153 1.37 1.18 17.42
N VAL A 154 2.08 1.04 18.55
CA VAL A 154 2.84 -0.18 18.85
C VAL A 154 1.90 -1.37 19.10
N ASP A 155 0.82 -1.16 19.86
CA ASP A 155 -0.17 -2.21 20.15
C ASP A 155 -0.81 -2.72 18.85
N TRP A 156 -1.08 -1.79 17.91
CA TRP A 156 -1.64 -2.15 16.61
C TRP A 156 -0.64 -2.90 15.74
N ALA A 157 0.62 -2.47 15.69
CA ALA A 157 1.67 -3.14 14.94
C ALA A 157 1.88 -4.59 15.43
N LEU A 158 1.97 -4.80 16.74
CA LEU A 158 2.08 -6.14 17.33
C LEU A 158 0.86 -7.00 17.03
N TYR A 159 -0.34 -6.40 17.08
CA TYR A 159 -1.56 -7.13 16.80
C TYR A 159 -1.64 -7.59 15.34
N VAL A 160 -1.34 -6.72 14.36
CA VAL A 160 -1.41 -7.09 12.94
C VAL A 160 -0.36 -8.12 12.57
N GLN A 161 0.82 -8.06 13.16
CA GLN A 161 1.85 -9.10 13.03
C GLN A 161 1.31 -10.45 13.51
N LYS A 162 0.69 -10.50 14.70
CA LYS A 162 0.13 -11.71 15.28
C LYS A 162 -0.96 -12.36 14.44
N ILE A 163 -1.76 -11.55 13.72
CA ILE A 163 -2.87 -12.05 12.89
C ILE A 163 -2.47 -12.34 11.44
N GLY A 164 -1.19 -12.20 11.08
CA GLY A 164 -0.66 -12.70 9.82
C GLY A 164 -0.14 -11.65 8.83
N ALA A 165 0.05 -10.40 9.24
CA ALA A 165 0.79 -9.46 8.40
C ALA A 165 2.25 -9.91 8.25
N GLY A 166 2.73 -10.08 7.03
CA GLY A 166 4.11 -10.47 6.75
C GLY A 166 5.07 -9.27 6.75
N GLU A 167 4.55 -8.07 6.49
CA GLU A 167 5.32 -6.81 6.51
C GLU A 167 4.47 -5.67 7.09
N ILE A 168 5.13 -4.69 7.75
CA ILE A 168 4.50 -3.49 8.32
C ILE A 168 5.27 -2.27 7.84
#